data_22c1d35992c4f79654b8754edee23f12
#
_entry.id   22c1d35992c4f79654b8754edee23f12
#
_cell.length_a   1.000
_cell.length_b   1.000
_cell.length_c   1.000
_cell.angle_alpha   90.00
_cell.angle_beta   90.00
_cell.angle_gamma   90.00
#
_symmetry.space_group_name_H-M   'P 1'
#
loop_
_entity.id
_entity.type
_entity.pdbx_description
1 polymer ?
#
loop_
_entity_poly.entity_id
_entity_poly.type
_entity_poly.pdbx_seq_one_letter_code
_entity_poly.pdbx_strand_id
1 'polypeptide(L)'
;MRLKNILLAIIFCFSINSYGQQFDLVILGGNPGGIMAAIEAARMGKTSLILERNSHIGGLPANGLGATDIATRGATTGLFSEFTRRVKDYYIRKYGIDSQQVKDCSDGFHFEPSVAEMIFKEMLGEQKNKITVLTQRQFNFSDGDLQMKGTKIIGIRVVNRTTGGYEYYSGKIFIDATYEGDLGAAAHVPYRIGREARWEFNEPGAGRTYEYWKSEPAEGSTGDADNAVQAYNYRLCLTSEPSLRANIKKPENYHREEFVSLIEDVLTGRNTWKYMRDVTSEMMEANRKAILNGGKSTLPGDSWGIQKLVTINTLPNGKTDANNQHGAFISTDLPEENWPWPTSSWEWRDKFAKRLKDY
;
A
#
# COMPACT_ATOMS: atom_id res chain seq x y z
N MET A 1 -14.82 -69.97 29.09
CA MET A 1 -14.03 -69.38 27.98
C MET A 1 -14.06 -67.88 28.10
N ARG A 2 -12.96 -67.22 28.51
CA ARG A 2 -12.86 -65.78 28.72
C ARG A 2 -12.12 -65.15 27.53
N LEU A 3 -12.82 -64.36 26.71
CA LEU A 3 -12.19 -63.54 25.72
C LEU A 3 -11.55 -62.33 26.40
N LYS A 4 -10.26 -62.21 26.26
CA LYS A 4 -9.51 -61.01 26.68
C LYS A 4 -9.64 -59.93 25.60
N ASN A 5 -10.25 -58.81 25.94
CA ASN A 5 -10.26 -57.60 25.13
C ASN A 5 -8.86 -56.96 25.18
N ILE A 6 -8.15 -56.97 24.05
CA ILE A 6 -6.92 -56.23 23.88
C ILE A 6 -7.35 -54.86 23.32
N LEU A 7 -7.27 -53.85 24.18
CA LEU A 7 -7.46 -52.43 23.78
C LEU A 7 -6.16 -51.93 23.15
N LEU A 8 -6.14 -51.81 21.84
CA LEU A 8 -5.00 -51.27 21.12
C LEU A 8 -5.08 -49.73 21.18
N ALA A 9 -4.33 -49.12 22.09
CA ALA A 9 -4.15 -47.69 22.14
C ALA A 9 -3.21 -47.24 20.99
N ILE A 10 -3.75 -46.71 19.91
CA ILE A 10 -2.97 -46.09 18.87
C ILE A 10 -2.59 -44.72 19.39
N ILE A 11 -1.38 -44.59 19.91
CA ILE A 11 -0.76 -43.32 20.22
C ILE A 11 -0.35 -42.70 18.88
N PHE A 12 -1.13 -41.75 18.41
CA PHE A 12 -0.76 -40.91 17.28
C PHE A 12 0.27 -39.88 17.78
N CYS A 13 1.54 -40.29 17.82
CA CYS A 13 2.63 -39.35 17.95
C CYS A 13 2.77 -38.61 16.64
N PHE A 14 2.08 -37.50 16.49
CA PHE A 14 2.42 -36.52 15.48
C PHE A 14 3.71 -35.80 15.92
N SER A 15 4.83 -36.48 15.77
CA SER A 15 6.13 -35.79 15.75
C SER A 15 6.34 -35.24 14.38
N ILE A 16 5.71 -34.07 14.07
CA ILE A 16 6.11 -33.28 12.92
C ILE A 16 7.36 -32.50 13.34
N ASN A 17 8.49 -33.20 13.42
CA ASN A 17 9.79 -32.59 13.31
C ASN A 17 10.06 -32.35 11.82
N SER A 18 9.29 -31.46 11.18
CA SER A 18 9.75 -30.83 9.98
C SER A 18 10.77 -29.78 10.40
N TYR A 19 12.01 -30.20 10.62
CA TYR A 19 13.16 -29.29 10.55
C TYR A 19 13.25 -28.83 9.10
N GLY A 20 12.38 -27.89 8.73
CA GLY A 20 12.46 -27.17 7.48
C GLY A 20 13.83 -26.51 7.38
N GLN A 21 14.27 -26.33 6.16
CA GLN A 21 15.52 -25.63 5.84
C GLN A 21 15.66 -24.39 6.70
N GLN A 22 16.74 -24.31 7.49
CA GLN A 22 17.02 -23.12 8.29
C GLN A 22 17.61 -22.04 7.37
N PHE A 23 16.96 -20.88 7.31
CA PHE A 23 17.42 -19.74 6.58
C PHE A 23 18.32 -18.82 7.45
N ASP A 24 19.22 -18.11 6.84
CA ASP A 24 19.90 -17.02 7.55
C ASP A 24 18.91 -15.89 7.85
N LEU A 25 18.04 -15.55 6.87
CA LEU A 25 16.99 -14.54 7.02
C LEU A 25 15.62 -15.13 6.70
N VAL A 26 14.63 -14.82 7.54
CA VAL A 26 13.20 -14.99 7.25
C VAL A 26 12.56 -13.62 7.21
N ILE A 27 12.00 -13.26 6.07
CA ILE A 27 11.48 -11.93 5.78
C ILE A 27 9.97 -12.04 5.57
N LEU A 28 9.22 -11.38 6.41
CA LEU A 28 7.77 -11.27 6.27
C LEU A 28 7.44 -10.02 5.44
N GLY A 29 6.82 -10.22 4.28
CA GLY A 29 6.49 -9.18 3.31
C GLY A 29 7.42 -9.16 2.10
N GLY A 30 6.86 -9.44 0.92
CA GLY A 30 7.51 -9.33 -0.39
C GLY A 30 7.45 -7.90 -0.96
N ASN A 31 7.52 -6.90 -0.09
CA ASN A 31 7.56 -5.48 -0.42
C ASN A 31 8.98 -5.05 -0.83
N PRO A 32 9.19 -3.86 -1.41
CA PRO A 32 10.52 -3.44 -1.85
C PRO A 32 11.60 -3.57 -0.78
N GLY A 33 11.31 -3.21 0.47
CA GLY A 33 12.25 -3.35 1.59
C GLY A 33 12.69 -4.79 1.83
N GLY A 34 11.73 -5.73 1.85
CA GLY A 34 12.00 -7.16 2.03
C GLY A 34 12.76 -7.77 0.85
N ILE A 35 12.40 -7.38 -0.38
CA ILE A 35 13.07 -7.81 -1.59
C ILE A 35 14.54 -7.36 -1.58
N MET A 36 14.79 -6.07 -1.30
CA MET A 36 16.14 -5.51 -1.29
C MET A 36 16.99 -6.11 -0.16
N ALA A 37 16.40 -6.36 1.01
CA ALA A 37 17.09 -7.04 2.11
C ALA A 37 17.52 -8.47 1.72
N ALA A 38 16.65 -9.22 1.03
CA ALA A 38 16.98 -10.56 0.56
C ALA A 38 18.09 -10.54 -0.50
N ILE A 39 18.04 -9.61 -1.45
CA ILE A 39 19.04 -9.48 -2.52
C ILE A 39 20.41 -9.15 -1.93
N GLU A 40 20.48 -8.17 -1.02
CA GLU A 40 21.76 -7.80 -0.40
C GLU A 40 22.30 -8.93 0.45
N ALA A 41 21.46 -9.60 1.24
CA ALA A 41 21.87 -10.78 2.01
C ALA A 41 22.43 -11.89 1.09
N ALA A 42 21.79 -12.13 -0.06
CA ALA A 42 22.28 -13.12 -1.03
C ALA A 42 23.64 -12.72 -1.64
N ARG A 43 23.86 -11.44 -1.94
CA ARG A 43 25.17 -10.89 -2.37
C ARG A 43 26.25 -11.10 -1.31
N MET A 44 25.86 -11.08 -0.03
CA MET A 44 26.72 -11.42 1.10
C MET A 44 26.83 -12.93 1.38
N GLY A 45 26.33 -13.78 0.48
CA GLY A 45 26.41 -15.23 0.59
C GLY A 45 25.40 -15.88 1.54
N LYS A 46 24.41 -15.12 2.05
CA LYS A 46 23.38 -15.59 2.99
C LYS A 46 22.17 -16.15 2.25
N THR A 47 21.42 -17.03 2.94
CA THR A 47 20.16 -17.57 2.45
C THR A 47 18.97 -16.81 3.04
N SER A 48 17.97 -16.53 2.20
CA SER A 48 16.78 -15.79 2.62
C SER A 48 15.49 -16.49 2.18
N LEU A 49 14.47 -16.40 3.03
CA LEU A 49 13.09 -16.77 2.72
C LEU A 49 12.23 -15.52 2.80
N ILE A 50 11.52 -15.21 1.72
CA ILE A 50 10.49 -14.18 1.69
C ILE A 50 9.13 -14.87 1.77
N LEU A 51 8.31 -14.45 2.73
CA LEU A 51 6.92 -14.89 2.93
C LEU A 51 6.00 -13.72 2.59
N GLU A 52 5.28 -13.84 1.47
CA GLU A 52 4.37 -12.80 0.98
C GLU A 52 2.92 -13.28 1.09
N ARG A 53 2.07 -12.43 1.67
CA ARG A 53 0.65 -12.72 1.85
C ARG A 53 -0.13 -12.79 0.53
N ASN A 54 0.22 -11.94 -0.41
CA ASN A 54 -0.45 -11.83 -1.70
C ASN A 54 0.05 -12.88 -2.70
N SER A 55 -0.57 -12.94 -3.88
CA SER A 55 -0.18 -13.86 -4.96
C SER A 55 1.04 -13.37 -5.75
N HIS A 56 1.45 -12.11 -5.56
CA HIS A 56 2.58 -11.50 -6.25
C HIS A 56 3.38 -10.62 -5.27
N ILE A 57 4.56 -10.21 -5.68
CA ILE A 57 5.51 -9.44 -4.90
C ILE A 57 5.65 -8.00 -5.43
N GLY A 58 6.35 -7.17 -4.68
CA GLY A 58 6.70 -5.81 -5.10
C GLY A 58 5.94 -4.72 -4.36
N GLY A 59 4.97 -5.09 -3.52
CA GLY A 59 4.23 -4.14 -2.68
C GLY A 59 3.56 -3.02 -3.50
N LEU A 60 3.55 -1.80 -2.97
CA LEU A 60 2.91 -0.64 -3.60
C LEU A 60 3.39 -0.37 -5.05
N PRO A 61 4.69 -0.40 -5.38
CA PRO A 61 5.15 -0.20 -6.75
C PRO A 61 4.53 -1.17 -7.77
N ALA A 62 4.29 -2.42 -7.38
CA ALA A 62 3.65 -3.43 -8.21
C ALA A 62 2.11 -3.36 -8.18
N ASN A 63 1.53 -2.50 -7.34
CA ASN A 63 0.08 -2.39 -7.10
C ASN A 63 -0.49 -0.98 -7.38
N GLY A 64 0.18 -0.18 -8.18
CA GLY A 64 -0.38 1.08 -8.66
C GLY A 64 0.41 2.33 -8.32
N LEU A 65 1.30 2.30 -7.32
CA LEU A 65 2.24 3.40 -7.05
C LEU A 65 3.34 3.40 -8.10
N GLY A 66 3.02 3.91 -9.28
CA GLY A 66 3.94 3.94 -10.42
C GLY A 66 4.83 5.17 -10.47
N ALA A 67 4.52 6.23 -9.73
CA ALA A 67 5.32 7.43 -9.63
C ALA A 67 5.94 7.53 -8.23
N THR A 68 7.26 7.52 -8.14
CA THR A 68 7.96 7.76 -6.88
C THR A 68 8.01 9.26 -6.58
N ASP A 69 7.76 9.65 -5.33
CA ASP A 69 7.74 11.07 -4.91
C ASP A 69 9.15 11.60 -4.58
N ILE A 70 10.19 11.06 -5.23
CA ILE A 70 11.57 11.46 -4.98
C ILE A 70 11.92 12.69 -5.81
N ALA A 71 11.99 13.85 -5.15
CA ALA A 71 12.37 15.12 -5.76
C ALA A 71 13.88 15.23 -5.97
N THR A 72 14.69 14.79 -5.00
CA THR A 72 16.16 14.92 -5.03
C THR A 72 16.78 13.62 -5.54
N ARG A 73 16.81 13.44 -6.86
CA ARG A 73 17.24 12.19 -7.50
C ARG A 73 18.68 11.82 -7.22
N GLY A 74 19.58 12.79 -7.09
CA GLY A 74 20.98 12.55 -6.76
C GLY A 74 21.24 12.04 -5.32
N ALA A 75 20.24 12.06 -4.45
CA ALA A 75 20.32 11.51 -3.09
C ALA A 75 20.01 10.00 -3.02
N THR A 76 19.59 9.38 -4.13
CA THR A 76 19.28 7.94 -4.15
C THR A 76 20.50 7.11 -4.50
N THR A 77 20.70 5.99 -3.79
CA THR A 77 21.85 5.11 -3.94
C THR A 77 21.48 3.63 -3.81
N GLY A 78 22.44 2.74 -3.93
CA GLY A 78 22.32 1.32 -3.64
C GLY A 78 21.31 0.61 -4.56
N LEU A 79 20.60 -0.35 -4.00
CA LEU A 79 19.64 -1.18 -4.73
C LEU A 79 18.46 -0.40 -5.30
N PHE A 80 18.06 0.72 -4.68
CA PHE A 80 17.01 1.56 -5.25
C PHE A 80 17.48 2.20 -6.56
N SER A 81 18.70 2.74 -6.62
CA SER A 81 19.27 3.28 -7.87
C SER A 81 19.50 2.19 -8.92
N GLU A 82 19.82 0.97 -8.50
CA GLU A 82 19.88 -0.17 -9.41
C GLU A 82 18.50 -0.50 -10.01
N PHE A 83 17.46 -0.49 -9.18
CA PHE A 83 16.08 -0.71 -9.62
C PHE A 83 15.65 0.34 -10.65
N THR A 84 15.81 1.64 -10.35
CA THR A 84 15.39 2.72 -11.26
C THR A 84 16.17 2.67 -12.58
N ARG A 85 17.48 2.39 -12.54
CA ARG A 85 18.28 2.18 -13.75
C ARG A 85 17.75 1.03 -14.59
N ARG A 86 17.43 -0.13 -13.98
CA ARG A 86 16.86 -1.29 -14.69
C ARG A 86 15.50 -0.98 -15.32
N VAL A 87 14.67 -0.20 -14.65
CA VAL A 87 13.40 0.30 -15.21
C VAL A 87 13.66 1.16 -16.45
N LYS A 88 14.56 2.13 -16.39
CA LYS A 88 14.93 2.96 -17.53
C LYS A 88 15.47 2.11 -18.69
N ASP A 89 16.39 1.21 -18.40
CA ASP A 89 17.00 0.30 -19.39
C ASP A 89 15.94 -0.59 -20.07
N TYR A 90 14.92 -1.03 -19.35
CA TYR A 90 13.78 -1.76 -19.93
C TYR A 90 13.06 -0.93 -20.99
N TYR A 91 12.70 0.31 -20.68
CA TYR A 91 12.01 1.19 -21.64
C TYR A 91 12.89 1.55 -22.84
N ILE A 92 14.20 1.78 -22.63
CA ILE A 92 15.15 2.03 -23.70
C ILE A 92 15.24 0.81 -24.64
N ARG A 93 15.40 -0.39 -24.08
CA ARG A 93 15.50 -1.62 -24.88
C ARG A 93 14.24 -1.91 -25.68
N LYS A 94 13.08 -1.62 -25.08
CA LYS A 94 11.78 -1.96 -25.69
C LYS A 94 11.28 -0.95 -26.70
N TYR A 95 11.54 0.33 -26.49
CA TYR A 95 10.93 1.42 -27.26
C TYR A 95 11.95 2.36 -27.94
N GLY A 96 13.23 2.24 -27.62
CA GLY A 96 14.28 3.14 -28.09
C GLY A 96 14.46 4.37 -27.18
N ILE A 97 15.70 4.91 -27.18
CA ILE A 97 16.12 5.97 -26.25
C ILE A 97 15.33 7.27 -26.40
N ASP A 98 14.90 7.61 -27.59
CA ASP A 98 14.18 8.86 -27.89
C ASP A 98 12.66 8.74 -27.77
N SER A 99 12.16 7.56 -27.35
CA SER A 99 10.72 7.28 -27.26
C SER A 99 10.02 8.10 -26.19
N GLN A 100 8.70 8.28 -26.35
CA GLN A 100 7.88 8.92 -25.34
C GLN A 100 7.89 8.12 -24.04
N GLN A 101 7.93 6.80 -24.12
CA GLN A 101 7.98 5.91 -22.97
C GLN A 101 9.23 6.14 -22.10
N VAL A 102 10.38 6.40 -22.71
CA VAL A 102 11.61 6.75 -21.99
C VAL A 102 11.51 8.14 -21.34
N LYS A 103 10.87 9.09 -22.01
CA LYS A 103 10.61 10.43 -21.41
C LYS A 103 9.67 10.29 -20.22
N ASP A 104 8.57 9.57 -20.39
CA ASP A 104 7.55 9.37 -19.35
C ASP A 104 8.06 8.53 -18.18
N CYS A 105 9.06 7.65 -18.38
CA CYS A 105 9.63 6.87 -17.27
C CYS A 105 10.50 7.71 -16.33
N SER A 106 10.76 8.98 -16.66
CA SER A 106 11.42 9.93 -15.75
C SER A 106 12.67 9.35 -15.08
N ASP A 107 13.65 8.91 -15.88
CA ASP A 107 14.88 8.24 -15.44
C ASP A 107 14.67 6.94 -14.63
N GLY A 108 13.53 6.28 -14.82
CA GLY A 108 13.17 5.05 -14.11
C GLY A 108 12.43 5.27 -12.79
N PHE A 109 12.09 6.53 -12.48
CA PHE A 109 11.32 6.88 -11.28
C PHE A 109 9.81 6.81 -11.50
N HIS A 110 9.36 6.72 -12.75
CA HIS A 110 7.98 6.46 -13.15
C HIS A 110 7.93 5.18 -13.98
N PHE A 111 7.01 4.29 -13.64
CA PHE A 111 6.92 2.97 -14.25
C PHE A 111 5.51 2.40 -14.19
N GLU A 112 5.22 1.51 -15.13
CA GLU A 112 4.02 0.69 -15.04
C GLU A 112 4.18 -0.32 -13.88
N PRO A 113 3.15 -0.58 -13.07
CA PRO A 113 3.23 -1.53 -11.94
C PRO A 113 3.73 -2.92 -12.35
N SER A 114 3.31 -3.40 -13.51
CA SER A 114 3.79 -4.68 -14.07
C SER A 114 5.29 -4.70 -14.39
N VAL A 115 5.85 -3.55 -14.78
CA VAL A 115 7.30 -3.41 -15.03
C VAL A 115 8.06 -3.43 -13.72
N ALA A 116 7.55 -2.78 -12.67
CA ALA A 116 8.16 -2.84 -11.35
C ALA A 116 8.22 -4.29 -10.82
N GLU A 117 7.11 -5.03 -10.90
CA GLU A 117 7.08 -6.43 -10.48
C GLU A 117 8.06 -7.29 -11.29
N MET A 118 8.11 -7.09 -12.62
CA MET A 118 9.02 -7.81 -13.49
C MET A 118 10.48 -7.55 -13.08
N ILE A 119 10.88 -6.30 -12.87
CA ILE A 119 12.25 -5.96 -12.46
C ILE A 119 12.58 -6.56 -11.09
N PHE A 120 11.66 -6.52 -10.11
CA PHE A 120 11.89 -7.20 -8.83
C PHE A 120 12.09 -8.70 -9.00
N LYS A 121 11.29 -9.36 -9.85
CA LYS A 121 11.45 -10.79 -10.16
C LYS A 121 12.77 -11.10 -10.84
N GLU A 122 13.23 -10.26 -11.77
CA GLU A 122 14.53 -10.39 -12.42
C GLU A 122 15.67 -10.30 -11.40
N MET A 123 15.67 -9.26 -10.54
CA MET A 123 16.68 -9.07 -9.50
C MET A 123 16.74 -10.23 -8.51
N LEU A 124 15.59 -10.76 -8.10
CA LEU A 124 15.51 -11.95 -7.25
C LEU A 124 15.99 -13.22 -7.99
N GLY A 125 15.63 -13.34 -9.26
CA GLY A 125 16.01 -14.47 -10.12
C GLY A 125 17.52 -14.62 -10.30
N GLU A 126 18.27 -13.51 -10.31
CA GLU A 126 19.75 -13.51 -10.32
C GLU A 126 20.34 -14.18 -9.09
N GLN A 127 19.60 -14.23 -7.99
CA GLN A 127 19.98 -14.78 -6.69
C GLN A 127 19.19 -16.04 -6.30
N LYS A 128 18.57 -16.74 -7.27
CA LYS A 128 17.65 -17.87 -7.06
C LYS A 128 18.21 -19.02 -6.20
N ASN A 129 19.52 -19.19 -6.14
CA ASN A 129 20.17 -20.22 -5.34
C ASN A 129 20.29 -19.85 -3.87
N LYS A 130 19.99 -18.60 -3.50
CA LYS A 130 20.09 -18.05 -2.14
C LYS A 130 18.76 -17.53 -1.60
N ILE A 131 17.82 -17.19 -2.49
CA ILE A 131 16.53 -16.62 -2.12
C ILE A 131 15.40 -17.57 -2.50
N THR A 132 14.56 -17.88 -1.53
CA THR A 132 13.27 -18.56 -1.73
C THR A 132 12.15 -17.55 -1.52
N VAL A 133 11.21 -17.49 -2.45
CA VAL A 133 10.02 -16.64 -2.34
C VAL A 133 8.78 -17.52 -2.29
N LEU A 134 7.99 -17.39 -1.25
CA LEU A 134 6.72 -18.08 -1.10
C LEU A 134 5.60 -17.04 -0.99
N THR A 135 4.75 -17.00 -1.99
CA THR A 135 3.54 -16.18 -1.99
C THR A 135 2.37 -16.91 -1.31
N GLN A 136 1.29 -16.20 -1.01
CA GLN A 136 0.11 -16.75 -0.31
C GLN A 136 0.44 -17.29 1.11
N ARG A 137 1.39 -16.66 1.81
CA ARG A 137 1.79 -17.01 3.18
C ARG A 137 1.43 -15.89 4.14
N GLN A 138 0.42 -16.09 4.95
CA GLN A 138 -0.12 -15.09 5.87
C GLN A 138 0.31 -15.36 7.30
N PHE A 139 0.89 -14.38 7.95
CA PHE A 139 1.14 -14.34 9.38
C PHE A 139 -0.07 -13.71 10.07
N ASN A 140 -0.67 -14.39 11.02
CA ASN A 140 -1.89 -13.94 11.69
C ASN A 140 -1.65 -13.25 13.04
N PHE A 141 -0.40 -13.25 13.50
CA PHE A 141 0.01 -12.73 14.83
C PHE A 141 -0.87 -13.23 15.99
N SER A 142 -1.39 -14.45 15.85
CA SER A 142 -2.16 -15.14 16.88
C SER A 142 -1.23 -15.94 17.81
N ASP A 143 -1.75 -16.37 18.94
CA ASP A 143 -1.01 -17.23 19.87
C ASP A 143 -0.43 -18.46 19.17
N GLY A 144 0.87 -18.68 19.36
CA GLY A 144 1.60 -19.78 18.75
C GLY A 144 2.09 -19.53 17.32
N ASP A 145 1.80 -18.38 16.70
CA ASP A 145 2.35 -18.00 15.39
C ASP A 145 3.81 -17.54 15.47
N LEU A 146 4.24 -17.09 16.64
CA LEU A 146 5.61 -16.67 16.89
C LEU A 146 6.26 -17.59 17.94
N GLN A 147 7.44 -18.11 17.63
CA GLN A 147 8.24 -18.89 18.56
C GLN A 147 9.40 -18.03 19.06
N MET A 148 9.43 -17.82 20.37
CA MET A 148 10.44 -16.99 21.05
C MET A 148 11.30 -17.83 22.01
N LYS A 149 12.57 -17.47 22.11
CA LYS A 149 13.48 -17.92 23.19
C LYS A 149 14.06 -16.68 23.88
N GLY A 150 13.47 -16.33 25.02
CA GLY A 150 13.74 -15.02 25.62
C GLY A 150 13.25 -13.91 24.65
N THR A 151 14.11 -12.98 24.34
CA THR A 151 13.82 -11.88 23.38
C THR A 151 14.14 -12.24 21.93
N LYS A 152 14.59 -13.44 21.64
CA LYS A 152 14.95 -13.86 20.29
C LYS A 152 13.83 -14.62 19.61
N ILE A 153 13.44 -14.20 18.41
CA ILE A 153 12.58 -14.98 17.53
C ILE A 153 13.40 -16.16 16.98
N ILE A 154 12.84 -17.38 17.07
CA ILE A 154 13.45 -18.60 16.57
C ILE A 154 12.64 -19.26 15.45
N GLY A 155 11.37 -18.90 15.30
CA GLY A 155 10.52 -19.42 14.25
C GLY A 155 9.20 -18.67 14.15
N ILE A 156 8.56 -18.80 13.00
CA ILE A 156 7.20 -18.30 12.75
C ILE A 156 6.34 -19.38 12.11
N ARG A 157 5.06 -19.34 12.44
CA ARG A 157 4.00 -20.12 11.80
C ARG A 157 3.19 -19.20 10.90
N VAL A 158 2.93 -19.63 9.69
CA VAL A 158 2.07 -18.91 8.74
C VAL A 158 1.01 -19.83 8.17
N VAL A 159 -0.08 -19.25 7.70
CA VAL A 159 -1.11 -19.97 6.96
C VAL A 159 -0.78 -19.91 5.47
N ASN A 160 -0.74 -21.06 4.83
CA ASN A 160 -0.76 -21.18 3.39
C ASN A 160 -2.20 -20.89 2.90
N ARG A 161 -2.45 -19.73 2.34
CA ARG A 161 -3.79 -19.29 1.90
C ARG A 161 -4.37 -20.12 0.76
N THR A 162 -3.53 -20.87 0.04
CA THR A 162 -3.99 -21.76 -1.04
C THR A 162 -4.56 -23.07 -0.49
N THR A 163 -3.94 -23.62 0.54
CA THR A 163 -4.32 -24.94 1.11
C THR A 163 -5.08 -24.84 2.42
N GLY A 164 -5.01 -23.70 3.11
CA GLY A 164 -5.51 -23.52 4.46
C GLY A 164 -4.62 -24.15 5.56
N GLY A 165 -3.54 -24.83 5.18
CA GLY A 165 -2.64 -25.48 6.13
C GLY A 165 -1.63 -24.53 6.77
N TYR A 166 -1.10 -24.94 7.92
CA TYR A 166 -0.03 -24.21 8.60
C TYR A 166 1.35 -24.68 8.12
N GLU A 167 2.26 -23.72 7.97
CA GLU A 167 3.66 -23.95 7.65
C GLU A 167 4.54 -23.26 8.70
N TYR A 168 5.70 -23.88 9.03
CA TYR A 168 6.61 -23.39 10.06
C TYR A 168 7.98 -23.10 9.45
N TYR A 169 8.53 -21.93 9.75
CA TYR A 169 9.82 -21.53 9.25
C TYR A 169 10.72 -21.01 10.37
N SER A 170 11.99 -21.43 10.33
CA SER A 170 13.02 -21.02 11.29
C SER A 170 14.13 -20.23 10.59
N GLY A 171 14.74 -19.31 11.33
CA GLY A 171 15.81 -18.48 10.82
C GLY A 171 16.71 -17.93 11.92
N LYS A 172 17.84 -17.36 11.51
CA LYS A 172 18.76 -16.70 12.45
C LYS A 172 18.33 -15.25 12.70
N ILE A 173 17.83 -14.59 11.66
CA ILE A 173 17.36 -13.20 11.68
C ILE A 173 15.96 -13.17 11.07
N PHE A 174 15.06 -12.41 11.68
CA PHE A 174 13.72 -12.15 11.17
C PHE A 174 13.59 -10.67 10.83
N ILE A 175 12.99 -10.37 9.69
CA ILE A 175 12.75 -9.01 9.21
C ILE A 175 11.25 -8.85 8.99
N ASP A 176 10.66 -7.86 9.65
CA ASP A 176 9.33 -7.37 9.31
C ASP A 176 9.45 -6.33 8.19
N ALA A 177 9.06 -6.72 7.00
CA ALA A 177 9.00 -5.85 5.83
C ALA A 177 7.55 -5.63 5.38
N THR A 178 6.59 -5.88 6.26
CA THR A 178 5.18 -5.58 6.01
C THR A 178 4.93 -4.08 6.12
N TYR A 179 3.75 -3.64 5.72
CA TYR A 179 3.30 -2.25 5.96
C TYR A 179 2.69 -2.10 7.37
N GLU A 180 2.28 -3.21 7.97
CA GLU A 180 1.53 -3.25 9.24
C GLU A 180 2.44 -3.35 10.47
N GLY A 181 3.61 -3.99 10.36
CA GLY A 181 4.50 -4.22 11.50
C GLY A 181 4.04 -5.35 12.45
N ASP A 182 3.22 -6.28 11.94
CA ASP A 182 2.59 -7.33 12.75
C ASP A 182 3.59 -8.26 13.45
N LEU A 183 4.75 -8.53 12.82
CA LEU A 183 5.80 -9.35 13.42
C LEU A 183 6.47 -8.63 14.59
N GLY A 184 6.74 -7.33 14.43
CA GLY A 184 7.29 -6.50 15.50
C GLY A 184 6.36 -6.44 16.70
N ALA A 185 5.06 -6.23 16.45
CA ALA A 185 4.03 -6.22 17.49
C ALA A 185 3.92 -7.57 18.21
N ALA A 186 3.89 -8.68 17.46
CA ALA A 186 3.85 -10.03 18.03
C ALA A 186 5.11 -10.37 18.84
N ALA A 187 6.25 -9.78 18.50
CA ALA A 187 7.51 -9.92 19.26
C ALA A 187 7.59 -8.96 20.47
N HIS A 188 6.53 -8.25 20.79
CA HIS A 188 6.46 -7.28 21.91
C HIS A 188 7.47 -6.13 21.78
N VAL A 189 7.85 -5.78 20.54
CA VAL A 189 8.63 -4.55 20.31
C VAL A 189 7.75 -3.36 20.65
N PRO A 190 8.23 -2.40 21.48
CA PRO A 190 7.45 -1.20 21.78
C PRO A 190 7.14 -0.41 20.49
N TYR A 191 5.87 -0.01 20.32
CA TYR A 191 5.42 0.79 19.19
C TYR A 191 4.33 1.76 19.63
N ARG A 192 4.01 2.70 18.74
CA ARG A 192 2.89 3.63 18.91
C ARG A 192 1.95 3.54 17.71
N ILE A 193 0.69 3.84 17.94
CA ILE A 193 -0.35 3.96 16.93
C ILE A 193 -1.11 5.25 17.22
N GLY A 194 -1.54 5.94 16.17
CA GLY A 194 -2.24 7.19 16.29
C GLY A 194 -1.30 8.39 16.36
N ARG A 195 -1.88 9.56 16.72
CA ARG A 195 -1.14 10.80 16.89
C ARG A 195 -0.77 10.99 18.34
N GLU A 196 0.49 11.34 18.61
CA GLU A 196 0.95 11.76 19.93
C GLU A 196 0.52 13.19 20.23
N ALA A 197 0.34 13.52 21.51
CA ALA A 197 0.00 14.86 21.92
C ALA A 197 1.16 15.84 21.68
N ARG A 198 0.83 17.10 21.35
CA ARG A 198 1.82 18.17 21.14
C ARG A 198 2.83 18.30 22.28
N TRP A 199 2.35 18.21 23.49
CA TRP A 199 3.20 18.40 24.68
C TRP A 199 4.07 17.19 25.03
N GLU A 200 3.83 16.04 24.44
CA GLU A 200 4.61 14.84 24.75
C GLU A 200 6.09 14.97 24.33
N PHE A 201 6.33 15.54 23.13
CA PHE A 201 7.66 15.84 22.61
C PHE A 201 7.86 17.30 22.25
N ASN A 202 6.89 18.16 22.63
CA ASN A 202 6.92 19.60 22.33
C ASN A 202 7.02 19.92 20.82
N GLU A 203 6.28 19.18 20.01
CA GLU A 203 6.21 19.36 18.56
C GLU A 203 5.01 20.21 18.17
N PRO A 204 5.18 21.40 17.56
CA PRO A 204 4.09 22.34 17.28
C PRO A 204 2.96 21.81 16.42
N GLY A 205 3.28 20.89 15.48
CA GLY A 205 2.31 20.28 14.55
C GLY A 205 1.72 18.95 15.02
N ALA A 206 2.10 18.46 16.21
CA ALA A 206 1.64 17.16 16.68
C ALA A 206 0.23 17.19 17.25
N GLY A 207 -0.38 16.02 17.35
CA GLY A 207 -1.72 15.81 17.87
C GLY A 207 -2.83 16.17 16.89
N ARG A 208 -4.02 16.39 17.43
CA ARG A 208 -5.18 16.82 16.64
C ARG A 208 -4.98 18.25 16.15
N THR A 209 -4.39 18.40 14.95
CA THR A 209 -4.11 19.68 14.32
C THR A 209 -4.70 19.66 12.92
N TYR A 210 -5.50 20.66 12.59
CA TYR A 210 -6.09 20.88 11.28
C TYR A 210 -5.42 22.09 10.64
N GLU A 211 -4.97 21.94 9.41
CA GLU A 211 -4.38 23.00 8.61
C GLU A 211 -5.07 23.02 7.24
N TYR A 212 -5.84 24.07 6.98
CA TYR A 212 -6.47 24.23 5.67
C TYR A 212 -5.56 25.08 4.77
N TRP A 213 -4.41 24.49 4.36
CA TRP A 213 -3.46 25.15 3.45
C TRP A 213 -2.94 26.50 3.97
N LYS A 214 -2.98 26.67 5.27
CA LYS A 214 -2.41 27.80 6.00
C LYS A 214 -1.40 27.27 6.99
N SER A 215 -0.41 28.07 7.32
CA SER A 215 0.59 27.77 8.34
C SER A 215 0.02 27.84 9.77
N GLU A 216 -1.20 28.33 9.92
CA GLU A 216 -1.87 28.48 11.22
C GLU A 216 -2.82 27.33 11.47
N PRO A 217 -2.83 26.77 12.68
CA PRO A 217 -3.81 25.75 13.07
C PRO A 217 -5.25 26.25 12.89
N ALA A 218 -6.08 25.43 12.22
CA ALA A 218 -7.48 25.75 12.00
C ALA A 218 -8.33 25.42 13.24
N GLU A 219 -9.59 25.90 13.22
CA GLU A 219 -10.59 25.62 14.26
C GLU A 219 -10.74 24.11 14.49
N GLY A 220 -10.89 23.69 15.75
CA GLY A 220 -10.93 22.29 16.15
C GLY A 220 -9.57 21.68 16.46
N SER A 221 -8.46 22.39 16.20
CA SER A 221 -7.12 21.94 16.59
C SER A 221 -6.94 22.05 18.10
N THR A 222 -6.71 20.91 18.76
CA THR A 222 -6.49 20.85 20.21
C THR A 222 -5.06 20.50 20.59
N GLY A 223 -4.33 19.83 19.70
CA GLY A 223 -3.02 19.27 19.99
C GLY A 223 -3.06 18.00 20.85
N ASP A 224 -4.25 17.46 21.13
CA ASP A 224 -4.42 16.22 21.88
C ASP A 224 -4.01 15.00 21.07
N ALA A 225 -3.56 13.94 21.77
CA ALA A 225 -3.39 12.61 21.17
C ALA A 225 -4.74 12.03 20.75
N ASP A 226 -4.73 11.21 19.70
CA ASP A 226 -5.86 10.38 19.30
C ASP A 226 -5.40 9.10 18.54
N ASN A 227 -6.36 8.27 18.13
CA ASN A 227 -6.11 7.02 17.44
C ASN A 227 -6.05 7.17 15.90
N ALA A 228 -6.01 8.38 15.38
CA ALA A 228 -5.99 8.61 13.94
C ALA A 228 -4.70 8.05 13.32
N VAL A 229 -4.86 7.25 12.29
CA VAL A 229 -3.77 6.82 11.42
C VAL A 229 -4.01 7.40 10.03
N GLN A 230 -2.95 7.45 9.22
CA GLN A 230 -3.07 7.89 7.85
C GLN A 230 -4.12 7.04 7.10
N ALA A 231 -4.98 7.69 6.33
CA ALA A 231 -5.97 7.01 5.52
C ALA A 231 -5.30 6.18 4.42
N TYR A 232 -5.98 5.11 4.00
CA TYR A 232 -5.56 4.23 2.93
C TYR A 232 -6.47 4.41 1.73
N ASN A 233 -5.90 4.23 0.52
CA ASN A 233 -6.67 4.19 -0.71
C ASN A 233 -6.15 3.12 -1.68
N TYR A 234 -6.94 2.85 -2.69
CA TYR A 234 -6.46 2.15 -3.87
C TYR A 234 -5.80 3.13 -4.82
N ARG A 235 -4.58 2.81 -5.27
CA ARG A 235 -3.93 3.53 -6.37
C ARG A 235 -4.55 3.05 -7.68
N LEU A 236 -4.94 4.00 -8.53
CA LEU A 236 -5.65 3.71 -9.77
C LEU A 236 -4.72 3.87 -10.97
N CYS A 237 -4.43 2.75 -11.64
CA CYS A 237 -3.72 2.78 -12.91
C CYS A 237 -4.74 3.00 -14.04
N LEU A 238 -4.97 4.26 -14.39
CA LEU A 238 -5.90 4.64 -15.45
C LEU A 238 -5.19 4.63 -16.80
N THR A 239 -5.96 4.58 -17.90
CA THR A 239 -5.45 4.66 -19.27
C THR A 239 -6.31 5.55 -20.14
N SER A 240 -5.67 6.33 -21.03
CA SER A 240 -6.34 7.05 -22.11
C SER A 240 -6.69 6.15 -23.30
N GLU A 241 -6.05 4.98 -23.41
CA GLU A 241 -6.26 4.03 -24.50
C GLU A 241 -7.56 3.23 -24.30
N PRO A 242 -8.60 3.41 -25.13
CA PRO A 242 -9.89 2.76 -24.95
C PRO A 242 -9.83 1.24 -24.95
N SER A 243 -8.94 0.65 -25.75
CA SER A 243 -8.80 -0.81 -25.89
C SER A 243 -8.24 -1.48 -24.64
N LEU A 244 -7.59 -0.71 -23.75
CA LEU A 244 -6.98 -1.19 -22.50
C LEU A 244 -7.84 -0.91 -21.26
N ARG A 245 -9.00 -0.26 -21.43
CA ARG A 245 -9.87 0.10 -20.30
C ARG A 245 -10.57 -1.10 -19.74
N ALA A 246 -10.50 -1.27 -18.41
CA ALA A 246 -11.38 -2.19 -17.71
C ALA A 246 -12.79 -1.59 -17.58
N ASN A 247 -13.83 -2.43 -17.72
CA ASN A 247 -15.20 -2.02 -17.43
C ASN A 247 -15.40 -1.93 -15.92
N ILE A 248 -15.59 -0.72 -15.41
CA ILE A 248 -15.98 -0.49 -14.02
C ILE A 248 -17.46 -0.79 -13.90
N LYS A 249 -17.81 -1.70 -13.00
CA LYS A 249 -19.20 -2.01 -12.65
C LYS A 249 -19.57 -1.27 -11.38
N LYS A 250 -20.84 -0.83 -11.30
CA LYS A 250 -21.38 -0.31 -10.05
C LYS A 250 -21.26 -1.38 -8.97
N PRO A 251 -20.70 -1.07 -7.79
CA PRO A 251 -20.64 -2.00 -6.68
C PRO A 251 -22.02 -2.40 -6.17
N GLU A 252 -22.15 -3.60 -5.59
CA GLU A 252 -23.41 -4.04 -4.97
C GLU A 252 -23.81 -3.14 -3.79
N ASN A 253 -22.81 -2.68 -3.02
CA ASN A 253 -22.98 -1.82 -1.85
C ASN A 253 -22.77 -0.32 -2.17
N TYR A 254 -23.21 0.11 -3.35
CA TYR A 254 -23.14 1.52 -3.73
C TYR A 254 -24.23 2.34 -3.04
N HIS A 255 -23.84 3.30 -2.23
CA HIS A 255 -24.72 4.24 -1.53
C HIS A 255 -24.56 5.65 -2.13
N ARG A 256 -25.48 6.02 -3.03
CA ARG A 256 -25.41 7.32 -3.73
C ARG A 256 -25.39 8.51 -2.78
N GLU A 257 -26.05 8.39 -1.65
CA GLU A 257 -26.14 9.42 -0.61
C GLU A 257 -24.78 9.80 0.00
N GLU A 258 -23.79 8.92 -0.03
CA GLU A 258 -22.41 9.23 0.40
C GLU A 258 -21.72 10.25 -0.52
N PHE A 259 -22.23 10.44 -1.72
CA PHE A 259 -21.60 11.26 -2.76
C PHE A 259 -22.45 12.47 -3.18
N VAL A 260 -23.65 12.66 -2.65
CA VAL A 260 -24.56 13.73 -3.11
C VAL A 260 -24.04 15.12 -2.85
N SER A 261 -23.21 15.33 -1.82
CA SER A 261 -22.55 16.60 -1.54
C SER A 261 -21.65 17.04 -2.70
N LEU A 262 -21.04 16.09 -3.42
CA LEU A 262 -20.21 16.38 -4.58
C LEU A 262 -20.98 17.11 -5.69
N ILE A 263 -22.28 16.86 -5.83
CA ILE A 263 -23.11 17.53 -6.86
C ILE A 263 -23.08 19.05 -6.63
N GLU A 264 -23.27 19.48 -5.40
CA GLU A 264 -23.25 20.92 -5.08
C GLU A 264 -21.84 21.49 -5.18
N ASP A 265 -20.82 20.76 -4.77
CA ASP A 265 -19.42 21.17 -4.93
C ASP A 265 -19.04 21.37 -6.40
N VAL A 266 -19.52 20.46 -7.27
CA VAL A 266 -19.36 20.57 -8.72
C VAL A 266 -20.09 21.81 -9.26
N LEU A 267 -21.36 22.00 -8.87
CA LEU A 267 -22.18 23.13 -9.36
C LEU A 267 -21.63 24.49 -8.93
N THR A 268 -21.04 24.56 -7.75
CA THR A 268 -20.48 25.81 -7.19
C THR A 268 -18.98 25.98 -7.46
N GLY A 269 -18.29 24.96 -7.97
CA GLY A 269 -16.85 24.98 -8.21
C GLY A 269 -16.00 24.82 -6.95
N ARG A 270 -16.57 24.44 -5.82
CA ARG A 270 -15.84 24.26 -4.55
C ARG A 270 -14.80 23.17 -4.57
N ASN A 271 -14.91 22.20 -5.46
CA ASN A 271 -13.93 21.11 -5.60
C ASN A 271 -12.62 21.54 -6.29
N THR A 272 -12.35 22.85 -6.40
CA THR A 272 -11.12 23.38 -6.99
C THR A 272 -10.32 24.14 -5.94
N TRP A 273 -9.46 23.45 -5.20
CA TRP A 273 -8.65 24.03 -4.11
C TRP A 273 -7.92 25.33 -4.51
N LYS A 274 -7.48 25.41 -5.75
CA LYS A 274 -6.72 26.53 -6.28
C LYS A 274 -7.49 27.85 -6.22
N TYR A 275 -8.82 27.78 -6.27
CA TYR A 275 -9.69 28.95 -6.38
C TYR A 275 -10.58 29.18 -5.16
N MET A 276 -10.51 28.33 -4.15
CA MET A 276 -11.36 28.47 -2.95
C MET A 276 -11.24 29.79 -2.22
N ARG A 277 -10.12 30.50 -2.36
CA ARG A 277 -9.91 31.82 -1.72
C ARG A 277 -10.53 32.97 -2.49
N ASP A 278 -10.67 32.81 -3.80
CA ASP A 278 -10.98 33.90 -4.73
C ASP A 278 -12.39 33.77 -5.35
N VAL A 279 -13.12 32.72 -4.98
CA VAL A 279 -14.47 32.46 -5.49
C VAL A 279 -15.50 33.06 -4.52
N THR A 280 -16.22 34.09 -4.99
CA THR A 280 -17.29 34.72 -4.23
C THR A 280 -18.60 33.93 -4.34
N SER A 281 -19.56 34.21 -3.46
CA SER A 281 -20.89 33.61 -3.50
C SER A 281 -21.61 33.89 -4.82
N GLU A 282 -21.43 35.09 -5.38
CA GLU A 282 -22.01 35.49 -6.66
C GLU A 282 -21.41 34.69 -7.82
N MET A 283 -20.08 34.45 -7.79
CA MET A 283 -19.40 33.61 -8.80
C MET A 283 -19.88 32.16 -8.72
N MET A 284 -20.06 31.61 -7.52
CA MET A 284 -20.61 30.27 -7.32
C MET A 284 -22.02 30.14 -7.87
N GLU A 285 -22.89 31.10 -7.59
CA GLU A 285 -24.27 31.07 -8.08
C GLU A 285 -24.34 31.26 -9.61
N ALA A 286 -23.51 32.10 -10.18
CA ALA A 286 -23.39 32.25 -11.64
C ALA A 286 -22.92 30.95 -12.30
N ASN A 287 -21.93 30.29 -11.72
CA ASN A 287 -21.44 28.99 -12.21
C ASN A 287 -22.52 27.90 -12.12
N ARG A 288 -23.23 27.83 -11.00
CA ARG A 288 -24.36 26.92 -10.78
C ARG A 288 -25.42 27.11 -11.89
N LYS A 289 -25.86 28.33 -12.14
CA LYS A 289 -26.83 28.63 -13.19
C LYS A 289 -26.35 28.25 -14.57
N ALA A 290 -25.07 28.54 -14.89
CA ALA A 290 -24.49 28.17 -16.18
C ALA A 290 -24.53 26.65 -16.41
N ILE A 291 -24.07 25.87 -15.44
CA ILE A 291 -24.02 24.39 -15.53
C ILE A 291 -25.43 23.79 -15.60
N LEU A 292 -26.35 24.25 -14.74
CA LEU A 292 -27.74 23.75 -14.75
C LEU A 292 -28.47 24.03 -16.06
N ASN A 293 -28.08 25.11 -16.79
CA ASN A 293 -28.59 25.45 -18.11
C ASN A 293 -27.84 24.72 -19.25
N GLY A 294 -27.02 23.73 -18.95
CA GLY A 294 -26.26 22.95 -19.93
C GLY A 294 -25.04 23.67 -20.50
N GLY A 295 -24.63 24.78 -19.90
CA GLY A 295 -23.40 25.51 -20.22
C GLY A 295 -22.15 24.92 -19.60
N LYS A 296 -21.02 25.60 -19.84
CA LYS A 296 -19.74 25.26 -19.21
C LYS A 296 -19.56 26.05 -17.90
N SER A 297 -18.67 25.56 -17.04
CA SER A 297 -18.24 26.32 -15.86
C SER A 297 -17.77 27.72 -16.23
N THR A 298 -18.18 28.69 -15.44
CA THR A 298 -17.76 30.11 -15.56
C THR A 298 -16.56 30.45 -14.70
N LEU A 299 -16.09 29.48 -13.88
CA LEU A 299 -14.95 29.69 -12.99
C LEU A 299 -13.62 29.55 -13.75
N PRO A 300 -12.62 30.40 -13.44
CA PRO A 300 -11.33 30.38 -14.14
C PRO A 300 -10.61 29.02 -14.01
N GLY A 301 -10.07 28.55 -15.13
CA GLY A 301 -9.27 27.34 -15.17
C GLY A 301 -10.05 26.05 -14.94
N ASP A 302 -11.34 26.08 -15.12
CA ASP A 302 -12.24 25.01 -14.79
C ASP A 302 -12.48 24.08 -15.98
N SER A 303 -11.86 22.92 -15.92
CA SER A 303 -12.26 21.76 -16.69
C SER A 303 -12.74 20.68 -15.70
N TRP A 304 -14.00 20.30 -15.79
CA TRP A 304 -14.52 19.19 -15.02
C TRP A 304 -13.97 17.87 -15.55
N GLY A 305 -13.35 17.11 -14.67
CA GLY A 305 -12.80 15.81 -14.99
C GLY A 305 -12.30 15.10 -13.75
N ILE A 306 -11.89 13.86 -13.91
CA ILE A 306 -11.41 13.01 -12.81
C ILE A 306 -10.23 13.64 -12.05
N GLN A 307 -9.44 14.47 -12.70
CA GLN A 307 -8.33 15.20 -12.07
C GLN A 307 -8.78 16.24 -11.05
N LYS A 308 -10.07 16.49 -10.90
CA LYS A 308 -10.65 17.27 -9.79
C LYS A 308 -10.89 16.42 -8.55
N LEU A 309 -10.90 15.11 -8.70
CA LEU A 309 -11.08 14.14 -7.62
C LEU A 309 -9.77 13.44 -7.25
N VAL A 310 -8.88 13.24 -8.21
CA VAL A 310 -7.63 12.53 -8.04
C VAL A 310 -6.46 13.29 -8.67
N THR A 311 -5.31 13.24 -8.03
CA THR A 311 -4.03 13.64 -8.63
C THR A 311 -3.60 12.57 -9.62
N ILE A 312 -3.11 12.97 -10.79
CA ILE A 312 -2.72 12.06 -11.86
C ILE A 312 -1.26 12.32 -12.22
N ASN A 313 -0.41 11.31 -12.03
CA ASN A 313 0.95 11.30 -12.52
C ASN A 313 1.03 10.45 -13.80
N THR A 314 1.71 10.98 -14.81
CA THR A 314 1.92 10.28 -16.08
C THR A 314 2.91 9.14 -15.91
N LEU A 315 2.54 7.97 -16.43
CA LEU A 315 3.38 6.78 -16.55
C LEU A 315 3.57 6.42 -18.01
N PRO A 316 4.58 5.61 -18.36
CA PRO A 316 4.75 5.13 -19.72
C PRO A 316 3.50 4.45 -20.29
N ASN A 317 3.37 4.48 -21.62
CA ASN A 317 2.28 3.89 -22.38
C ASN A 317 0.89 4.50 -22.11
N GLY A 318 0.83 5.81 -21.84
CA GLY A 318 -0.43 6.52 -21.62
C GLY A 318 -1.19 6.04 -20.38
N LYS A 319 -0.47 5.49 -19.43
CA LYS A 319 -1.00 5.08 -18.13
C LYS A 319 -0.77 6.15 -17.06
N THR A 320 -1.40 5.97 -15.91
CA THR A 320 -1.30 6.93 -14.80
C THR A 320 -1.11 6.21 -13.49
N ASP A 321 -0.48 6.90 -12.54
CA ASP A 321 -0.67 6.67 -11.12
C ASP A 321 -1.66 7.73 -10.63
N ALA A 322 -2.86 7.33 -10.26
CA ALA A 322 -3.89 8.22 -9.78
C ALA A 322 -4.19 7.97 -8.29
N ASN A 323 -4.29 9.05 -7.54
CA ASN A 323 -4.39 9.07 -6.09
C ASN A 323 -5.26 10.26 -5.66
N ASN A 324 -5.48 10.44 -4.36
CA ASN A 324 -6.21 11.58 -3.82
C ASN A 324 -5.82 12.89 -4.45
N GLN A 325 -6.82 13.73 -4.71
CA GLN A 325 -6.59 15.13 -5.06
C GLN A 325 -6.52 15.98 -3.80
N HIS A 326 -5.43 16.71 -3.70
CA HIS A 326 -5.22 17.70 -2.66
C HIS A 326 -6.31 18.79 -2.71
N GLY A 327 -7.05 18.96 -1.61
CA GLY A 327 -8.15 19.92 -1.53
C GLY A 327 -9.44 19.52 -2.25
N ALA A 328 -9.58 18.30 -2.74
CA ALA A 328 -10.88 17.79 -3.14
C ALA A 328 -11.79 17.60 -1.92
N PHE A 329 -13.09 17.87 -2.07
CA PHE A 329 -14.06 17.68 -0.99
C PHE A 329 -14.47 16.21 -0.82
N ILE A 330 -14.23 15.41 -1.82
CA ILE A 330 -14.38 13.97 -1.76
C ILE A 330 -13.00 13.34 -1.91
N SER A 331 -12.71 12.38 -1.03
CA SER A 331 -11.47 11.63 -1.05
C SER A 331 -11.69 10.23 -1.62
N THR A 332 -10.65 9.64 -2.18
CA THR A 332 -10.61 8.21 -2.46
C THR A 332 -10.29 7.38 -1.22
N ASP A 333 -10.04 8.04 -0.09
CA ASP A 333 -9.87 7.44 1.23
C ASP A 333 -11.23 7.31 1.93
N LEU A 334 -11.26 6.46 2.96
CA LEU A 334 -12.30 6.43 3.97
C LEU A 334 -11.67 6.83 5.32
N PRO A 335 -11.48 8.14 5.59
CA PRO A 335 -10.92 8.62 6.84
C PRO A 335 -11.72 8.07 8.02
N GLU A 336 -11.03 7.81 9.13
CA GLU A 336 -11.58 7.27 10.38
C GLU A 336 -12.00 5.80 10.31
N GLU A 337 -12.63 5.31 9.23
CA GLU A 337 -13.00 3.91 9.09
C GLU A 337 -11.79 2.96 9.11
N ASN A 338 -10.60 3.46 8.75
CA ASN A 338 -9.35 2.69 8.73
C ASN A 338 -8.59 2.68 10.07
N TRP A 339 -8.99 3.47 11.07
CA TRP A 339 -8.24 3.57 12.33
C TRP A 339 -8.02 2.22 13.05
N PRO A 340 -8.95 1.26 12.99
CA PRO A 340 -8.70 -0.07 13.56
C PRO A 340 -7.70 -0.93 12.78
N TRP A 341 -7.30 -0.55 11.54
CA TRP A 341 -6.46 -1.37 10.67
C TRP A 341 -5.19 -1.90 11.33
N PRO A 342 -4.37 -1.08 12.02
CA PRO A 342 -3.09 -1.54 12.55
C PRO A 342 -3.20 -2.69 13.55
N THR A 343 -4.31 -2.75 14.31
CA THR A 343 -4.52 -3.73 15.40
C THR A 343 -5.53 -4.81 15.04
N SER A 344 -6.15 -4.74 13.87
CA SER A 344 -7.21 -5.67 13.47
C SER A 344 -6.68 -6.95 12.86
N SER A 345 -7.47 -8.02 12.97
CA SER A 345 -7.20 -9.29 12.28
C SER A 345 -7.23 -9.13 10.76
N TRP A 346 -6.61 -10.06 10.04
CA TRP A 346 -6.67 -10.09 8.58
C TRP A 346 -8.09 -10.26 8.03
N GLU A 347 -9.00 -10.91 8.76
CA GLU A 347 -10.40 -10.99 8.36
C GLU A 347 -11.06 -9.60 8.33
N TRP A 348 -10.80 -8.78 9.35
CA TRP A 348 -11.29 -7.41 9.40
C TRP A 348 -10.65 -6.55 8.30
N ARG A 349 -9.32 -6.64 8.14
CA ARG A 349 -8.58 -5.89 7.11
C ARG A 349 -9.09 -6.21 5.70
N ASP A 350 -9.37 -7.48 5.40
CA ASP A 350 -9.93 -7.89 4.10
C ASP A 350 -11.36 -7.34 3.89
N LYS A 351 -12.19 -7.31 4.93
CA LYS A 351 -13.53 -6.68 4.87
C LYS A 351 -13.44 -5.17 4.62
N PHE A 352 -12.54 -4.48 5.33
CA PHE A 352 -12.31 -3.07 5.13
C PHE A 352 -11.76 -2.77 3.72
N ALA A 353 -10.78 -3.54 3.24
CA ALA A 353 -10.27 -3.39 1.89
C ALA A 353 -11.36 -3.57 0.82
N LYS A 354 -12.29 -4.52 1.05
CA LYS A 354 -13.47 -4.66 0.17
C LYS A 354 -14.39 -3.44 0.26
N ARG A 355 -14.69 -2.93 1.44
CA ARG A 355 -15.48 -1.72 1.65
C ARG A 355 -14.87 -0.52 0.92
N LEU A 356 -13.55 -0.32 1.07
CA LEU A 356 -12.82 0.75 0.39
C LEU A 356 -12.83 0.60 -1.14
N LYS A 357 -12.82 -0.63 -1.64
CA LYS A 357 -12.93 -0.89 -3.08
C LYS A 357 -14.32 -0.62 -3.62
N ASP A 358 -15.35 -0.91 -2.83
CA ASP A 358 -16.75 -0.69 -3.20
C ASP A 358 -17.12 0.80 -3.14
N TYR A 359 -16.47 1.58 -2.26
CA TYR A 359 -16.55 3.04 -2.16
C TYR A 359 -15.92 3.73 -3.38
#